data_d0294d421a6354aa4c6046790e116e31
#
_entry.id   d0294d421a6354aa4c6046790e116e31
#
_cell.length_a   1.000
_cell.length_b   1.000
_cell.length_c   1.000
_cell.angle_alpha   90.00
_cell.angle_beta   90.00
_cell.angle_gamma   90.00
#
_symmetry.space_group_name_H-M   'P 1'
#
loop_
_entity.id
_entity.type
_entity.pdbx_description
1 polymer ?
#
loop_
_entity_poly.entity_id
_entity_poly.type
_entity_poly.pdbx_seq_one_letter_code
_entity_poly.pdbx_strand_id
1 'polypeptide(L)'
;MSIKIAINGFGRIGRLAFRRAYETGEFEVVAINDLADAASLAYLLKYDTAHKRFGIGDIFVDVEKNAIVYKGKAIPVIGQPDPKLIKWSDYGVELVLECTGRFKGKTDASVHITTGGAKGVVISAPADKETPTFVYGVNENKLTKEMDVISGASCTTNCLAPVCKVLVDKFGIKGGYMTTVHAYTNDQTTLDLVKKGNSRRGRAAAANIVPTTTGAAKAINLVIPELKGRLQGGALRVPVIDGSLVDLSLSLGRDVTVEEINAAMEEASKTYLKDVLAYNEDEIVSSDIIGATAGSIFDATQTAVFSNPEGQQFVKVVAWYDNEYSYTCQYLRLAKEMAKVLGLK
;
A
#
# COMPACT_ATOMS: atom_id res chain seq x y z
N MET A 1 9.14 19.84 13.60
CA MET A 1 10.28 19.31 12.81
C MET A 1 9.75 18.13 12.00
N SER A 2 10.29 17.87 10.81
CA SER A 2 9.89 16.73 9.98
C SER A 2 10.67 15.47 10.42
N ILE A 3 10.03 14.32 10.37
CA ILE A 3 10.63 13.03 10.71
C ILE A 3 11.69 12.67 9.67
N LYS A 4 12.93 12.39 10.09
CA LYS A 4 14.02 12.01 9.18
C LYS A 4 13.91 10.55 8.78
N ILE A 5 13.71 10.31 7.49
CA ILE A 5 13.53 8.97 6.95
C ILE A 5 14.62 8.59 5.96
N ALA A 6 14.93 7.30 5.90
CA ALA A 6 15.60 6.70 4.76
C ALA A 6 14.64 5.84 3.96
N ILE A 7 14.88 5.74 2.66
CA ILE A 7 14.15 4.84 1.75
C ILE A 7 15.12 3.75 1.31
N ASN A 8 14.88 2.51 1.75
CA ASN A 8 15.62 1.34 1.29
C ASN A 8 14.85 0.68 0.13
N GLY A 9 15.38 0.79 -1.08
CA GLY A 9 14.71 0.42 -2.32
C GLY A 9 13.96 1.58 -2.97
N PHE A 10 14.53 2.14 -4.04
CA PHE A 10 13.95 3.29 -4.75
C PHE A 10 13.20 2.85 -6.03
N GLY A 11 12.47 1.73 -5.91
CA GLY A 11 11.54 1.22 -6.92
C GLY A 11 10.26 2.05 -7.02
N ARG A 12 9.16 1.45 -7.48
CA ARG A 12 7.86 2.14 -7.62
C ARG A 12 7.42 2.81 -6.31
N ILE A 13 7.29 2.03 -5.24
CA ILE A 13 6.82 2.53 -3.94
C ILE A 13 7.81 3.51 -3.31
N GLY A 14 9.12 3.24 -3.35
CA GLY A 14 10.12 4.14 -2.79
C GLY A 14 10.12 5.52 -3.45
N ARG A 15 9.98 5.59 -4.80
CA ARG A 15 9.88 6.88 -5.50
C ARG A 15 8.58 7.62 -5.21
N LEU A 16 7.47 6.91 -5.08
CA LEU A 16 6.20 7.54 -4.71
C LEU A 16 6.19 7.98 -3.25
N ALA A 17 6.84 7.23 -2.35
CA ALA A 17 7.05 7.64 -0.97
C ALA A 17 7.89 8.93 -0.89
N PHE A 18 8.92 9.05 -1.72
CA PHE A 18 9.68 10.28 -1.86
C PHE A 18 8.79 11.45 -2.29
N ARG A 19 8.02 11.30 -3.39
CA ARG A 19 7.11 12.34 -3.87
C ARG A 19 6.15 12.77 -2.76
N ARG A 20 5.50 11.82 -2.12
CA ARG A 20 4.51 12.08 -1.08
C ARG A 20 5.10 12.70 0.17
N ALA A 21 6.31 12.32 0.58
CA ALA A 21 7.01 12.92 1.70
C ALA A 21 7.21 14.44 1.50
N TYR A 22 7.59 14.84 0.28
CA TYR A 22 7.77 16.26 -0.04
C TYR A 22 6.46 17.01 -0.28
N GLU A 23 5.41 16.37 -0.76
CA GLU A 23 4.07 16.99 -0.89
C GLU A 23 3.47 17.34 0.48
N THR A 24 3.63 16.46 1.46
CA THR A 24 3.06 16.66 2.79
C THR A 24 3.96 17.50 3.70
N GLY A 25 5.28 17.50 3.46
CA GLY A 25 6.25 18.15 4.34
C GLY A 25 6.40 17.50 5.72
N GLU A 26 5.78 16.33 5.94
CA GLU A 26 5.80 15.62 7.22
C GLU A 26 7.10 14.85 7.44
N PHE A 27 7.76 14.47 6.36
CA PHE A 27 8.98 13.68 6.36
C PHE A 27 10.12 14.40 5.62
N GLU A 28 11.32 14.15 6.08
CA GLU A 28 12.55 14.58 5.46
C GLU A 28 13.32 13.34 5.00
N VAL A 29 13.43 13.13 3.67
CA VAL A 29 14.26 12.06 3.13
C VAL A 29 15.72 12.47 3.23
N VAL A 30 16.51 11.78 4.06
CA VAL A 30 17.91 12.10 4.32
C VAL A 30 18.89 11.11 3.68
N ALA A 31 18.44 9.92 3.30
CA ALA A 31 19.24 8.93 2.58
C ALA A 31 18.34 8.01 1.74
N ILE A 32 18.90 7.50 0.65
CA ILE A 32 18.29 6.48 -0.21
C ILE A 32 19.31 5.34 -0.34
N ASN A 33 18.85 4.10 -0.29
CA ASN A 33 19.64 2.95 -0.70
C ASN A 33 18.97 2.23 -1.87
N ASP A 34 19.69 2.10 -2.97
CA ASP A 34 19.30 1.31 -4.14
C ASP A 34 20.56 0.87 -4.88
N LEU A 35 20.48 -0.20 -5.67
CA LEU A 35 21.64 -0.73 -6.41
C LEU A 35 21.94 0.05 -7.69
N ALA A 36 21.01 0.88 -8.15
CA ALA A 36 21.21 1.79 -9.27
C ALA A 36 21.86 3.11 -8.80
N ASP A 37 22.53 3.81 -9.71
CA ASP A 37 23.14 5.11 -9.45
C ASP A 37 22.10 6.25 -9.34
N ALA A 38 22.53 7.36 -8.74
CA ALA A 38 21.67 8.52 -8.52
C ALA A 38 21.10 9.11 -9.82
N ALA A 39 21.82 9.03 -10.94
CA ALA A 39 21.38 9.56 -12.23
C ALA A 39 20.21 8.76 -12.79
N SER A 40 20.31 7.44 -12.77
CA SER A 40 19.24 6.52 -13.18
C SER A 40 18.00 6.66 -12.30
N LEU A 41 18.20 6.78 -11.00
CA LEU A 41 17.10 6.94 -10.04
C LEU A 41 16.42 8.31 -10.18
N ALA A 42 17.18 9.39 -10.36
CA ALA A 42 16.65 10.73 -10.59
C ALA A 42 15.84 10.81 -11.90
N TYR A 43 16.30 10.11 -12.96
CA TYR A 43 15.54 10.01 -14.22
C TYR A 43 14.16 9.40 -13.97
N LEU A 44 14.10 8.24 -13.31
CA LEU A 44 12.83 7.55 -13.01
C LEU A 44 11.97 8.30 -11.97
N LEU A 45 12.57 9.13 -11.10
CA LEU A 45 11.83 10.00 -10.20
C LEU A 45 11.14 11.15 -10.95
N LYS A 46 11.83 11.72 -11.97
CA LYS A 46 11.31 12.81 -12.81
C LYS A 46 10.21 12.35 -13.75
N TYR A 47 10.37 11.15 -14.35
CA TYR A 47 9.52 10.66 -15.42
C TYR A 47 8.87 9.34 -15.03
N ASP A 48 7.57 9.34 -14.93
CA ASP A 48 6.79 8.17 -14.58
C ASP A 48 5.60 8.02 -15.53
N THR A 49 5.39 6.82 -16.07
CA THR A 49 4.33 6.59 -17.05
C THR A 49 2.93 6.72 -16.42
N ALA A 50 2.72 6.17 -15.23
CA ALA A 50 1.46 6.25 -14.52
C ALA A 50 1.29 7.62 -13.84
N HIS A 51 2.27 8.02 -13.01
CA HIS A 51 2.18 9.20 -12.13
C HIS A 51 2.79 10.48 -12.72
N LYS A 52 3.13 10.47 -14.02
CA LYS A 52 3.56 11.66 -14.78
C LYS A 52 4.86 12.29 -14.25
N ARG A 53 5.11 13.52 -14.62
CA ARG A 53 6.34 14.27 -14.29
C ARG A 53 6.34 14.75 -12.85
N PHE A 54 7.51 14.75 -12.22
CA PHE A 54 7.70 15.29 -10.88
C PHE A 54 9.01 16.07 -10.78
N GLY A 55 8.99 17.27 -10.21
CA GLY A 55 10.16 18.05 -9.85
C GLY A 55 11.14 18.35 -10.98
N ILE A 56 10.68 18.55 -12.22
CA ILE A 56 11.53 18.66 -13.42
C ILE A 56 12.59 19.77 -13.29
N GLY A 57 12.26 20.91 -12.69
CA GLY A 57 13.18 22.03 -12.48
C GLY A 57 13.94 21.95 -11.16
N ASP A 58 13.56 21.05 -10.25
CA ASP A 58 14.05 20.99 -8.87
C ASP A 58 14.98 19.80 -8.61
N ILE A 59 14.97 18.78 -9.49
CA ILE A 59 15.77 17.56 -9.33
C ILE A 59 17.02 17.64 -10.19
N PHE A 60 18.17 17.58 -9.53
CA PHE A 60 19.50 17.51 -10.14
C PHE A 60 20.26 16.28 -9.60
N VAL A 61 21.44 16.02 -10.13
CA VAL A 61 22.30 14.92 -9.70
C VAL A 61 23.69 15.47 -9.38
N ASP A 62 24.18 15.16 -8.20
CA ASP A 62 25.60 15.32 -7.84
C ASP A 62 26.28 13.96 -8.13
N VAL A 63 26.95 13.88 -9.27
CA VAL A 63 27.57 12.64 -9.75
C VAL A 63 28.74 12.22 -8.88
N GLU A 64 29.54 13.19 -8.39
CA GLU A 64 30.72 12.90 -7.57
C GLU A 64 30.33 12.28 -6.21
N LYS A 65 29.23 12.75 -5.64
CA LYS A 65 28.70 12.26 -4.35
C LYS A 65 27.69 11.13 -4.51
N ASN A 66 27.37 10.71 -5.74
CA ASN A 66 26.27 9.81 -6.01
C ASN A 66 24.98 10.19 -5.26
N ALA A 67 24.54 11.45 -5.44
CA ALA A 67 23.39 11.99 -4.70
C ALA A 67 22.34 12.58 -5.63
N ILE A 68 21.07 12.42 -5.25
CA ILE A 68 19.94 13.15 -5.84
C ILE A 68 19.85 14.49 -5.12
N VAL A 69 19.87 15.59 -5.86
CA VAL A 69 19.67 16.93 -5.31
C VAL A 69 18.25 17.36 -5.60
N TYR A 70 17.45 17.57 -4.57
CA TYR A 70 16.08 18.06 -4.69
C TYR A 70 15.91 19.37 -3.91
N LYS A 71 15.46 20.42 -4.61
CA LYS A 71 15.33 21.79 -4.04
C LYS A 71 16.59 22.24 -3.29
N GLY A 72 17.75 21.99 -3.87
CA GLY A 72 19.05 22.38 -3.32
C GLY A 72 19.60 21.48 -2.22
N LYS A 73 18.86 20.46 -1.77
CA LYS A 73 19.30 19.51 -0.75
C LYS A 73 19.82 18.23 -1.39
N ALA A 74 21.06 17.85 -1.10
CA ALA A 74 21.67 16.60 -1.57
C ALA A 74 21.23 15.42 -0.68
N ILE A 75 20.75 14.36 -1.32
CA ILE A 75 20.29 13.12 -0.70
C ILE A 75 21.16 11.99 -1.24
N PRO A 76 22.05 11.40 -0.43
CA PRO A 76 22.98 10.37 -0.90
C PRO A 76 22.25 9.10 -1.29
N VAL A 77 22.75 8.45 -2.35
CA VAL A 77 22.38 7.12 -2.78
C VAL A 77 23.51 6.15 -2.40
N ILE A 78 23.25 5.25 -1.44
CA ILE A 78 24.29 4.46 -0.76
C ILE A 78 24.79 3.31 -1.63
N GLY A 79 23.92 2.60 -2.37
CA GLY A 79 24.32 1.50 -3.26
C GLY A 79 24.72 0.20 -2.56
N GLN A 80 24.26 -0.06 -1.33
CA GLN A 80 24.68 -1.23 -0.54
C GLN A 80 23.66 -2.38 -0.65
N PRO A 81 24.06 -3.56 -1.18
CA PRO A 81 23.16 -4.72 -1.30
C PRO A 81 22.86 -5.42 0.04
N ASP A 82 23.80 -5.38 0.99
CA ASP A 82 23.60 -5.98 2.32
C ASP A 82 23.20 -4.89 3.33
N PRO A 83 21.94 -4.90 3.82
CA PRO A 83 21.46 -3.88 4.76
C PRO A 83 22.19 -3.88 6.09
N LYS A 84 22.88 -4.96 6.48
CA LYS A 84 23.72 -5.03 7.69
C LYS A 84 24.90 -4.07 7.65
N LEU A 85 25.33 -3.69 6.45
CA LEU A 85 26.47 -2.80 6.25
C LEU A 85 26.08 -1.32 6.13
N ILE A 86 24.79 -1.01 6.18
CA ILE A 86 24.30 0.38 6.11
C ILE A 86 24.22 0.96 7.52
N LYS A 87 24.89 2.09 7.73
CA LYS A 87 24.83 2.87 8.97
C LYS A 87 23.89 4.06 8.79
N TRP A 88 22.61 3.84 9.03
CA TRP A 88 21.59 4.90 8.94
C TRP A 88 21.81 6.03 9.94
N SER A 89 22.44 5.73 11.09
CA SER A 89 22.84 6.71 12.08
C SER A 89 23.76 7.81 11.53
N ASP A 90 24.62 7.49 10.54
CA ASP A 90 25.53 8.46 9.94
C ASP A 90 24.80 9.55 9.15
N TYR A 91 23.54 9.29 8.78
CA TYR A 91 22.66 10.23 8.08
C TYR A 91 21.58 10.82 9.00
N GLY A 92 21.60 10.47 10.28
CA GLY A 92 20.60 10.92 11.26
C GLY A 92 19.19 10.35 11.00
N VAL A 93 19.09 9.17 10.39
CA VAL A 93 17.83 8.52 10.08
C VAL A 93 17.13 8.07 11.35
N GLU A 94 15.85 8.42 11.49
CA GLU A 94 15.00 7.99 12.58
C GLU A 94 14.16 6.77 12.20
N LEU A 95 13.60 6.75 10.98
CA LEU A 95 12.74 5.68 10.49
C LEU A 95 13.18 5.21 9.11
N VAL A 96 13.20 3.90 8.90
CA VAL A 96 13.47 3.31 7.58
C VAL A 96 12.18 2.88 6.92
N LEU A 97 11.96 3.32 5.70
CA LEU A 97 10.94 2.82 4.79
C LEU A 97 11.54 1.67 3.98
N GLU A 98 11.19 0.43 4.33
CA GLU A 98 11.67 -0.77 3.64
C GLU A 98 10.83 -1.04 2.38
N CYS A 99 11.33 -0.62 1.23
CA CYS A 99 10.63 -0.66 -0.05
C CYS A 99 11.25 -1.61 -1.09
N THR A 100 12.24 -2.45 -0.70
CA THR A 100 12.90 -3.37 -1.62
C THR A 100 12.03 -4.57 -2.02
N GLY A 101 11.04 -4.91 -1.18
CA GLY A 101 10.27 -6.13 -1.31
C GLY A 101 11.08 -7.41 -1.05
N ARG A 102 12.27 -7.32 -0.47
CA ARG A 102 13.16 -8.44 -0.11
C ARG A 102 13.12 -8.77 1.37
N PHE A 103 13.28 -7.77 2.22
CA PHE A 103 13.35 -7.91 3.68
C PHE A 103 11.95 -7.79 4.29
N LYS A 104 11.17 -8.89 4.21
CA LYS A 104 9.73 -8.91 4.55
C LYS A 104 9.41 -9.49 5.92
N GLY A 105 10.42 -9.82 6.71
CA GLY A 105 10.26 -10.40 8.03
C GLY A 105 10.89 -9.52 9.10
N LYS A 106 10.40 -9.66 10.35
CA LYS A 106 10.94 -8.91 11.48
C LYS A 106 12.45 -9.13 11.62
N THR A 107 12.91 -10.37 11.53
CA THR A 107 14.34 -10.70 11.64
C THR A 107 15.19 -10.01 10.58
N ASP A 108 14.74 -10.06 9.31
CA ASP A 108 15.50 -9.48 8.20
C ASP A 108 15.51 -7.95 8.26
N ALA A 109 14.37 -7.32 8.60
CA ALA A 109 14.24 -5.87 8.64
C ALA A 109 14.84 -5.24 9.91
N SER A 110 14.95 -6.00 11.02
CA SER A 110 15.55 -5.51 12.27
C SER A 110 17.01 -5.07 12.13
N VAL A 111 17.71 -5.51 11.07
CA VAL A 111 19.09 -5.07 10.80
C VAL A 111 19.21 -3.57 10.60
N HIS A 112 18.16 -2.92 10.09
CA HIS A 112 18.11 -1.46 9.95
C HIS A 112 18.15 -0.74 11.32
N ILE A 113 17.73 -1.42 12.38
CA ILE A 113 17.78 -0.92 13.76
C ILE A 113 19.07 -1.38 14.43
N THR A 114 19.30 -2.70 14.49
CA THR A 114 20.36 -3.30 15.28
C THR A 114 21.76 -2.95 14.81
N THR A 115 21.96 -2.88 13.51
CA THR A 115 23.25 -2.49 12.90
C THR A 115 23.21 -1.13 12.25
N GLY A 116 22.05 -0.72 11.73
CA GLY A 116 21.85 0.56 11.05
C GLY A 116 21.65 1.74 11.99
N GLY A 117 21.10 1.52 13.17
CA GLY A 117 20.87 2.57 14.19
C GLY A 117 19.58 3.38 13.99
N ALA A 118 18.68 3.00 13.10
CA ALA A 118 17.34 3.57 13.02
C ALA A 118 16.51 3.22 14.27
N LYS A 119 15.42 3.96 14.51
CA LYS A 119 14.52 3.74 15.65
C LYS A 119 13.34 2.83 15.31
N GLY A 120 13.00 2.73 14.02
CA GLY A 120 11.93 1.88 13.56
C GLY A 120 12.00 1.60 12.06
N VAL A 121 11.25 0.57 11.65
CA VAL A 121 11.15 0.14 10.24
C VAL A 121 9.71 -0.11 9.89
N VAL A 122 9.25 0.46 8.77
CA VAL A 122 7.96 0.10 8.16
C VAL A 122 8.23 -0.65 6.86
N ILE A 123 7.69 -1.87 6.74
CA ILE A 123 7.83 -2.73 5.57
C ILE A 123 6.68 -2.46 4.60
N SER A 124 6.98 -2.15 3.33
CA SER A 124 6.00 -1.86 2.28
C SER A 124 5.45 -3.11 1.58
N ALA A 125 5.30 -4.19 2.31
CA ALA A 125 4.81 -5.47 1.77
C ALA A 125 4.15 -6.31 2.88
N PRO A 126 3.31 -7.30 2.52
CA PRO A 126 2.91 -8.34 3.46
C PRO A 126 4.14 -9.02 4.05
N ALA A 127 4.19 -9.13 5.37
CA ALA A 127 5.32 -9.68 6.11
C ALA A 127 5.07 -11.10 6.62
N ASP A 128 6.03 -11.66 7.35
CA ASP A 128 5.88 -12.93 8.03
C ASP A 128 4.88 -12.85 9.21
N LYS A 129 4.63 -13.98 9.86
CA LYS A 129 3.66 -14.06 10.97
C LYS A 129 4.11 -13.37 12.25
N GLU A 130 5.41 -13.13 12.40
CA GLU A 130 6.02 -12.50 13.58
C GLU A 130 5.99 -10.97 13.51
N THR A 131 5.81 -10.43 12.30
CA THR A 131 5.78 -9.00 12.05
C THR A 131 4.37 -8.47 12.20
N PRO A 132 4.09 -7.57 13.17
CA PRO A 132 2.80 -6.95 13.32
C PRO A 132 2.38 -6.21 12.04
N THR A 133 1.14 -6.43 11.61
CA THR A 133 0.61 -5.91 10.35
C THR A 133 -0.50 -4.90 10.62
N PHE A 134 -0.38 -3.73 10.00
CA PHE A 134 -1.29 -2.61 10.21
C PHE A 134 -1.84 -2.06 8.90
N VAL A 135 -3.08 -1.60 8.97
CA VAL A 135 -3.72 -0.72 7.98
C VAL A 135 -4.17 0.55 8.72
N TYR A 136 -3.64 1.69 8.29
CA TYR A 136 -4.00 2.97 8.88
C TYR A 136 -5.51 3.26 8.71
N GLY A 137 -6.16 3.74 9.76
CA GLY A 137 -7.61 3.92 9.87
C GLY A 137 -8.37 2.68 10.33
N VAL A 138 -7.71 1.52 10.48
CA VAL A 138 -8.39 0.27 10.83
C VAL A 138 -7.89 -0.33 12.15
N ASN A 139 -6.57 -0.46 12.32
CA ASN A 139 -6.00 -1.06 13.53
C ASN A 139 -4.70 -0.41 14.02
N GLU A 140 -4.31 0.75 13.53
CA GLU A 140 -3.11 1.48 13.96
C GLU A 140 -3.13 1.88 15.44
N ASN A 141 -4.32 1.98 16.02
CA ASN A 141 -4.49 2.23 17.45
C ASN A 141 -3.95 1.10 18.36
N LYS A 142 -3.61 -0.06 17.77
CA LYS A 142 -2.95 -1.18 18.45
C LYS A 142 -1.42 -1.10 18.43
N LEU A 143 -0.84 -0.07 17.78
CA LEU A 143 0.61 0.15 17.78
C LEU A 143 1.11 0.46 19.20
N THR A 144 2.23 -0.18 19.57
CA THR A 144 2.91 0.07 20.84
C THR A 144 4.39 0.39 20.61
N LYS A 145 5.07 0.93 21.62
CA LYS A 145 6.50 1.32 21.53
C LYS A 145 7.45 0.14 21.33
N GLU A 146 7.02 -1.07 21.67
CA GLU A 146 7.78 -2.30 21.50
C GLU A 146 7.73 -2.84 20.06
N MET A 147 6.87 -2.27 19.22
CA MET A 147 6.70 -2.64 17.82
C MET A 147 7.58 -1.77 16.92
N ASP A 148 8.86 -2.04 16.95
CA ASP A 148 9.90 -1.29 16.21
C ASP A 148 10.03 -1.70 14.74
N VAL A 149 9.50 -2.86 14.33
CA VAL A 149 9.37 -3.33 12.95
C VAL A 149 7.92 -3.72 12.69
N ILE A 150 7.28 -3.06 11.72
CA ILE A 150 5.90 -3.31 11.35
C ILE A 150 5.71 -3.44 9.85
N SER A 151 4.62 -4.07 9.43
CA SER A 151 4.21 -4.16 8.02
C SER A 151 3.01 -3.27 7.73
N GLY A 152 3.07 -2.50 6.63
CA GLY A 152 1.95 -1.75 6.04
C GLY A 152 1.02 -2.62 5.18
N ALA A 153 1.06 -3.95 5.30
CA ALA A 153 0.28 -4.90 4.51
C ALA A 153 0.49 -4.74 2.99
N SER A 154 -0.52 -5.09 2.18
CA SER A 154 -0.53 -4.89 0.72
C SER A 154 -1.46 -3.76 0.30
N CYS A 155 -1.31 -3.29 -0.94
CA CYS A 155 -2.22 -2.32 -1.54
C CYS A 155 -3.68 -2.81 -1.52
N THR A 156 -3.92 -4.06 -1.89
CA THR A 156 -5.25 -4.68 -1.85
C THR A 156 -5.82 -4.73 -0.43
N THR A 157 -4.99 -5.05 0.58
CA THR A 157 -5.43 -5.06 1.99
C THR A 157 -5.79 -3.65 2.46
N ASN A 158 -5.05 -2.63 2.03
CA ASN A 158 -5.33 -1.23 2.38
C ASN A 158 -6.62 -0.69 1.74
N CYS A 159 -7.05 -1.25 0.60
CA CYS A 159 -8.36 -0.96 0.01
C CYS A 159 -9.48 -1.76 0.72
N LEU A 160 -9.25 -3.06 0.92
CA LEU A 160 -10.25 -3.98 1.45
C LEU A 160 -10.63 -3.68 2.91
N ALA A 161 -9.65 -3.37 3.75
CA ALA A 161 -9.84 -3.29 5.18
C ALA A 161 -10.77 -2.14 5.64
N PRO A 162 -10.70 -0.91 5.11
CA PRO A 162 -11.64 0.15 5.46
C PRO A 162 -13.10 -0.21 5.14
N VAL A 163 -13.35 -0.78 3.95
CA VAL A 163 -14.70 -1.24 3.55
C VAL A 163 -15.20 -2.36 4.46
N CYS A 164 -14.36 -3.37 4.70
CA CYS A 164 -14.71 -4.46 5.61
C CYS A 164 -14.98 -3.98 7.03
N LYS A 165 -14.22 -2.98 7.53
CA LYS A 165 -14.43 -2.42 8.87
C LYS A 165 -15.82 -1.80 9.00
N VAL A 166 -16.25 -0.98 8.05
CA VAL A 166 -17.61 -0.41 8.05
C VAL A 166 -18.67 -1.51 8.03
N LEU A 167 -18.52 -2.50 7.14
CA LEU A 167 -19.48 -3.58 7.01
C LEU A 167 -19.54 -4.48 8.26
N VAL A 168 -18.41 -4.77 8.89
CA VAL A 168 -18.36 -5.55 10.14
C VAL A 168 -19.02 -4.79 11.27
N ASP A 169 -18.66 -3.53 11.44
CA ASP A 169 -19.12 -2.71 12.57
C ASP A 169 -20.62 -2.40 12.50
N LYS A 170 -21.17 -2.16 11.30
CA LYS A 170 -22.58 -1.75 11.10
C LYS A 170 -23.53 -2.94 10.86
N PHE A 171 -23.07 -3.98 10.18
CA PHE A 171 -23.95 -5.04 9.67
C PHE A 171 -23.51 -6.47 10.05
N GLY A 172 -22.23 -6.63 10.43
CA GLY A 172 -21.60 -7.95 10.56
C GLY A 172 -21.39 -8.61 9.19
N ILE A 173 -20.36 -9.46 9.09
CA ILE A 173 -20.12 -10.29 7.89
C ILE A 173 -20.18 -11.76 8.31
N LYS A 174 -21.11 -12.52 7.74
CA LYS A 174 -21.21 -13.98 7.93
C LYS A 174 -20.20 -14.73 7.08
N GLY A 175 -20.03 -14.31 5.84
CA GLY A 175 -19.09 -14.91 4.91
C GLY A 175 -19.10 -14.23 3.55
N GLY A 176 -18.11 -14.55 2.72
CA GLY A 176 -18.06 -14.03 1.37
C GLY A 176 -16.77 -14.31 0.61
N TYR A 177 -16.74 -13.79 -0.60
CA TYR A 177 -15.61 -13.90 -1.51
C TYR A 177 -15.20 -12.54 -2.04
N MET A 178 -13.90 -12.28 -2.05
CA MET A 178 -13.30 -11.08 -2.62
C MET A 178 -12.55 -11.43 -3.90
N THR A 179 -12.85 -10.72 -4.99
CA THR A 179 -12.03 -10.75 -6.19
C THR A 179 -11.38 -9.40 -6.38
N THR A 180 -10.04 -9.33 -6.41
CA THR A 180 -9.41 -8.12 -6.87
C THR A 180 -9.12 -8.19 -8.36
N VAL A 181 -9.62 -7.21 -9.12
CA VAL A 181 -9.21 -6.94 -10.50
C VAL A 181 -8.06 -5.94 -10.43
N HIS A 182 -6.85 -6.41 -10.73
CA HIS A 182 -5.63 -5.71 -10.36
C HIS A 182 -4.77 -5.39 -11.57
N ALA A 183 -4.25 -4.18 -11.65
CA ALA A 183 -3.25 -3.80 -12.62
C ALA A 183 -2.03 -4.75 -12.55
N TYR A 184 -1.33 -4.93 -13.69
CA TYR A 184 -0.11 -5.73 -13.68
C TYR A 184 1.00 -5.03 -12.87
N THR A 185 1.90 -5.81 -12.31
CA THR A 185 3.02 -5.32 -11.50
C THR A 185 4.32 -6.00 -11.92
N ASN A 186 5.47 -5.49 -11.46
CA ASN A 186 6.80 -5.96 -11.85
C ASN A 186 7.11 -7.42 -11.48
N ASP A 187 6.22 -8.10 -10.77
CA ASP A 187 6.30 -9.53 -10.54
C ASP A 187 5.78 -10.37 -11.72
N GLN A 188 5.15 -9.74 -12.71
CA GLN A 188 4.75 -10.34 -13.98
C GLN A 188 5.80 -10.06 -15.07
N THR A 189 5.75 -10.83 -16.16
CA THR A 189 6.70 -10.71 -17.26
C THR A 189 6.11 -9.89 -18.41
N THR A 190 6.96 -9.16 -19.13
CA THR A 190 6.55 -8.39 -20.32
C THR A 190 6.10 -9.32 -21.44
N LEU A 191 6.90 -10.35 -21.74
CA LEU A 191 6.60 -11.43 -22.68
C LEU A 191 6.62 -12.77 -21.94
N ASP A 192 6.15 -13.84 -22.62
CA ASP A 192 6.08 -15.17 -22.05
C ASP A 192 7.47 -15.66 -21.60
N LEU A 193 7.62 -15.93 -20.32
CA LEU A 193 8.86 -16.41 -19.72
C LEU A 193 8.55 -17.41 -18.60
N VAL A 194 9.42 -18.40 -18.41
CA VAL A 194 9.29 -19.37 -17.33
C VAL A 194 9.36 -18.66 -15.98
N LYS A 195 8.28 -18.78 -15.20
CA LYS A 195 8.23 -18.31 -13.82
C LYS A 195 7.95 -19.49 -12.88
N LYS A 196 8.99 -19.92 -12.18
CA LYS A 196 8.94 -21.07 -11.28
C LYS A 196 7.86 -20.86 -10.20
N GLY A 197 6.98 -21.84 -10.05
CA GLY A 197 5.92 -21.82 -9.03
C GLY A 197 4.67 -20.98 -9.38
N ASN A 198 4.68 -20.23 -10.50
CA ASN A 198 3.51 -19.45 -10.94
C ASN A 198 3.53 -19.22 -12.45
N SER A 199 3.21 -20.25 -13.23
CA SER A 199 3.25 -20.21 -14.71
C SER A 199 2.37 -19.11 -15.29
N ARG A 200 1.19 -18.84 -14.71
CA ARG A 200 0.29 -17.80 -15.21
C ARG A 200 0.90 -16.39 -15.13
N ARG A 201 1.66 -16.08 -14.08
CA ARG A 201 2.37 -14.79 -13.96
C ARG A 201 3.58 -14.66 -14.87
N GLY A 202 4.02 -15.75 -15.51
CA GLY A 202 5.03 -15.76 -16.55
C GLY A 202 4.48 -15.48 -17.95
N ARG A 203 3.18 -15.22 -18.10
CA ARG A 203 2.59 -14.84 -19.39
C ARG A 203 2.63 -13.32 -19.56
N ALA A 204 2.66 -12.87 -20.83
CA ALA A 204 2.73 -11.46 -21.22
C ALA A 204 1.67 -10.61 -20.50
N ALA A 205 2.12 -9.73 -19.59
CA ALA A 205 1.26 -9.01 -18.65
C ALA A 205 0.26 -8.06 -19.33
N ALA A 206 0.72 -7.35 -20.36
CA ALA A 206 -0.07 -6.34 -21.08
C ALA A 206 -1.02 -6.94 -22.14
N ALA A 207 -1.03 -8.27 -22.31
CA ALA A 207 -1.82 -8.95 -23.34
C ALA A 207 -2.81 -9.98 -22.77
N ASN A 208 -2.84 -10.19 -21.46
CA ASN A 208 -3.62 -11.27 -20.85
C ASN A 208 -4.37 -10.84 -19.59
N ILE A 209 -5.57 -11.40 -19.39
CA ILE A 209 -6.18 -11.52 -18.07
C ILE A 209 -5.56 -12.74 -17.38
N VAL A 210 -4.92 -12.51 -16.23
CA VAL A 210 -4.14 -13.55 -15.52
C VAL A 210 -4.78 -13.87 -14.16
N PRO A 211 -5.57 -14.97 -14.06
CA PRO A 211 -6.06 -15.44 -12.77
C PRO A 211 -4.88 -15.87 -11.87
N THR A 212 -4.90 -15.42 -10.63
CA THR A 212 -3.83 -15.71 -9.67
C THR A 212 -4.34 -15.63 -8.23
N THR A 213 -3.51 -16.01 -7.28
CA THR A 213 -3.82 -15.90 -5.86
C THR A 213 -3.53 -14.49 -5.34
N THR A 214 -4.22 -14.11 -4.26
CA THR A 214 -3.90 -12.93 -3.44
C THR A 214 -3.78 -13.32 -1.98
N GLY A 215 -2.83 -12.70 -1.29
CA GLY A 215 -2.70 -12.83 0.16
C GLY A 215 -3.66 -11.93 0.95
N ALA A 216 -4.37 -11.01 0.28
CA ALA A 216 -5.17 -9.98 0.96
C ALA A 216 -6.32 -10.56 1.79
N ALA A 217 -7.03 -11.58 1.27
CA ALA A 217 -8.10 -12.25 2.01
C ALA A 217 -7.60 -13.00 3.27
N LYS A 218 -6.32 -13.40 3.29
CA LYS A 218 -5.69 -13.97 4.50
C LYS A 218 -5.17 -12.87 5.42
N ALA A 219 -4.58 -11.81 4.84
CA ALA A 219 -4.02 -10.70 5.59
C ALA A 219 -5.09 -9.88 6.33
N ILE A 220 -6.33 -9.82 5.80
CA ILE A 220 -7.44 -9.12 6.46
C ILE A 220 -7.70 -9.65 7.87
N ASN A 221 -7.47 -10.94 8.13
CA ASN A 221 -7.66 -11.55 9.44
C ASN A 221 -6.66 -11.04 10.49
N LEU A 222 -5.51 -10.50 10.07
CA LEU A 222 -4.52 -9.90 10.96
C LEU A 222 -4.94 -8.49 11.38
N VAL A 223 -5.73 -7.83 10.54
CA VAL A 223 -6.17 -6.44 10.71
C VAL A 223 -7.55 -6.37 11.36
N ILE A 224 -8.46 -7.25 10.91
CA ILE A 224 -9.84 -7.40 11.41
C ILE A 224 -10.05 -8.87 11.81
N PRO A 225 -9.72 -9.24 13.07
CA PRO A 225 -9.76 -10.64 13.52
C PRO A 225 -11.14 -11.30 13.41
N GLU A 226 -12.21 -10.52 13.45
CA GLU A 226 -13.61 -10.97 13.31
C GLU A 226 -13.88 -11.64 11.95
N LEU A 227 -13.07 -11.35 10.94
CA LEU A 227 -13.19 -11.94 9.61
C LEU A 227 -12.47 -13.28 9.45
N LYS A 228 -11.84 -13.78 10.52
CA LYS A 228 -11.11 -15.05 10.45
C LYS A 228 -12.00 -16.20 10.01
N GLY A 229 -11.65 -16.81 8.86
CA GLY A 229 -12.40 -17.92 8.27
C GLY A 229 -13.67 -17.51 7.52
N ARG A 230 -14.05 -16.23 7.51
CA ARG A 230 -15.27 -15.75 6.88
C ARG A 230 -15.05 -15.21 5.46
N LEU A 231 -13.85 -14.76 5.13
CA LEU A 231 -13.56 -14.19 3.82
C LEU A 231 -12.50 -15.01 3.08
N GLN A 232 -12.83 -15.38 1.84
CA GLN A 232 -11.92 -16.00 0.86
C GLN A 232 -11.66 -15.00 -0.27
N GLY A 233 -10.65 -15.25 -1.12
CA GLY A 233 -10.44 -14.37 -2.25
C GLY A 233 -9.42 -14.83 -3.26
N GLY A 234 -9.50 -14.21 -4.44
CA GLY A 234 -8.64 -14.41 -5.59
C GLY A 234 -8.28 -13.08 -6.26
N ALA A 235 -7.44 -13.16 -7.28
CA ALA A 235 -7.04 -12.02 -8.08
C ALA A 235 -7.10 -12.31 -9.58
N LEU A 236 -7.51 -11.32 -10.34
CA LEU A 236 -7.38 -11.26 -11.80
C LEU A 236 -6.44 -10.12 -12.13
N ARG A 237 -5.27 -10.41 -12.71
CA ARG A 237 -4.41 -9.36 -13.25
C ARG A 237 -4.89 -8.99 -14.65
N VAL A 238 -5.01 -7.69 -14.92
CA VAL A 238 -5.53 -7.13 -16.17
C VAL A 238 -4.52 -6.22 -16.85
N PRO A 239 -4.66 -5.98 -18.18
CA PRO A 239 -3.70 -5.19 -18.96
C PRO A 239 -3.85 -3.67 -18.74
N VAL A 240 -3.77 -3.21 -17.49
CA VAL A 240 -3.69 -1.79 -17.13
C VAL A 240 -2.45 -1.54 -16.28
N ILE A 241 -1.86 -0.35 -16.39
CA ILE A 241 -0.57 -0.02 -15.74
C ILE A 241 -0.73 0.29 -14.27
N ASP A 242 -1.89 0.82 -13.87
CA ASP A 242 -2.24 1.21 -12.50
C ASP A 242 -3.75 1.39 -12.41
N GLY A 243 -4.30 1.39 -11.19
CA GLY A 243 -5.73 1.43 -10.97
C GLY A 243 -6.35 0.02 -10.89
N SER A 244 -6.73 -0.36 -9.70
CA SER A 244 -7.25 -1.68 -9.32
C SER A 244 -8.56 -1.53 -8.55
N LEU A 245 -9.33 -2.61 -8.45
CA LEU A 245 -10.52 -2.66 -7.61
C LEU A 245 -10.62 -3.95 -6.81
N VAL A 246 -11.37 -3.90 -5.73
CA VAL A 246 -11.89 -5.07 -5.03
C VAL A 246 -13.40 -5.18 -5.29
N ASP A 247 -13.84 -6.37 -5.66
CA ASP A 247 -15.23 -6.77 -5.80
C ASP A 247 -15.54 -7.77 -4.68
N LEU A 248 -16.46 -7.40 -3.80
CA LEU A 248 -16.85 -8.18 -2.64
C LEU A 248 -18.26 -8.70 -2.81
N SER A 249 -18.44 -10.03 -2.76
CA SER A 249 -19.73 -10.69 -2.69
C SER A 249 -19.89 -11.29 -1.30
N LEU A 250 -20.88 -10.83 -0.53
CA LEU A 250 -20.98 -11.06 0.91
C LEU A 250 -22.37 -11.51 1.32
N SER A 251 -22.44 -12.29 2.43
CA SER A 251 -23.63 -12.46 3.24
C SER A 251 -23.38 -11.71 4.56
N LEU A 252 -24.30 -10.80 4.90
CA LEU A 252 -24.21 -9.96 6.10
C LEU A 252 -24.95 -10.57 7.29
N GLY A 253 -24.75 -9.99 8.47
CA GLY A 253 -25.37 -10.43 9.73
C GLY A 253 -26.89 -10.25 9.77
N ARG A 254 -27.41 -9.25 9.05
CA ARG A 254 -28.82 -8.94 8.86
C ARG A 254 -29.10 -8.54 7.42
N ASP A 255 -30.37 -8.49 7.07
CA ASP A 255 -30.80 -7.90 5.80
C ASP A 255 -30.59 -6.38 5.80
N VAL A 256 -30.25 -5.86 4.64
CA VAL A 256 -29.90 -4.46 4.41
C VAL A 256 -30.45 -3.97 3.08
N THR A 257 -30.50 -2.66 2.89
CA THR A 257 -30.75 -2.03 1.59
C THR A 257 -29.47 -1.44 0.99
N VAL A 258 -29.51 -1.09 -0.29
CA VAL A 258 -28.41 -0.38 -0.98
C VAL A 258 -28.14 0.94 -0.27
N GLU A 259 -29.20 1.66 0.08
CA GLU A 259 -29.16 2.97 0.73
C GLU A 259 -28.50 2.89 2.12
N GLU A 260 -28.82 1.84 2.91
CA GLU A 260 -28.19 1.64 4.21
C GLU A 260 -26.68 1.42 4.11
N ILE A 261 -26.22 0.63 3.11
CA ILE A 261 -24.80 0.37 2.87
C ILE A 261 -24.11 1.67 2.43
N ASN A 262 -24.67 2.35 1.43
CA ASN A 262 -24.09 3.56 0.87
C ASN A 262 -24.01 4.67 1.93
N ALA A 263 -25.06 4.88 2.73
CA ALA A 263 -25.07 5.85 3.81
C ALA A 263 -24.02 5.54 4.89
N ALA A 264 -23.81 4.27 5.25
CA ALA A 264 -22.79 3.87 6.21
C ALA A 264 -21.38 4.13 5.69
N MET A 265 -21.10 3.89 4.40
CA MET A 265 -19.82 4.18 3.77
C MET A 265 -19.58 5.69 3.66
N GLU A 266 -20.60 6.44 3.28
CA GLU A 266 -20.53 7.90 3.19
C GLU A 266 -20.27 8.53 4.56
N GLU A 267 -20.99 8.10 5.61
CA GLU A 267 -20.76 8.53 7.00
C GLU A 267 -19.30 8.26 7.42
N ALA A 268 -18.81 7.04 7.20
CA ALA A 268 -17.46 6.65 7.58
C ALA A 268 -16.40 7.49 6.85
N SER A 269 -16.58 7.76 5.56
CA SER A 269 -15.66 8.56 4.75
C SER A 269 -15.54 10.02 5.21
N LYS A 270 -16.60 10.55 5.82
CA LYS A 270 -16.66 11.93 6.34
C LYS A 270 -16.20 12.03 7.80
N THR A 271 -16.10 10.91 8.51
CA THR A 271 -15.82 10.86 9.94
C THR A 271 -14.54 10.09 10.27
N TYR A 272 -14.64 8.90 10.84
CA TYR A 272 -13.50 8.15 11.40
C TYR A 272 -12.57 7.51 10.35
N LEU A 273 -13.01 7.39 9.10
CA LEU A 273 -12.19 6.96 7.96
C LEU A 273 -11.86 8.09 6.99
N LYS A 274 -12.00 9.35 7.43
CA LYS A 274 -11.62 10.51 6.62
C LYS A 274 -10.17 10.36 6.12
N ASP A 275 -9.94 10.66 4.85
CA ASP A 275 -8.66 10.50 4.14
C ASP A 275 -8.20 9.04 3.93
N VAL A 276 -8.90 8.04 4.51
CA VAL A 276 -8.64 6.62 4.36
C VAL A 276 -9.61 5.97 3.38
N LEU A 277 -10.90 6.27 3.55
CA LEU A 277 -11.99 5.87 2.67
C LEU A 277 -12.56 7.11 1.98
N ALA A 278 -12.62 7.11 0.66
CA ALA A 278 -13.40 8.06 -0.14
C ALA A 278 -14.72 7.42 -0.57
N TYR A 279 -15.73 8.25 -0.78
CA TYR A 279 -17.04 7.86 -1.29
C TYR A 279 -17.26 8.46 -2.67
N ASN A 280 -17.69 7.66 -3.63
CA ASN A 280 -17.86 8.05 -5.03
C ASN A 280 -19.23 7.67 -5.55
N GLU A 281 -19.87 8.60 -6.29
CA GLU A 281 -21.16 8.44 -6.96
C GLU A 281 -21.07 8.60 -8.49
N ASP A 282 -19.87 8.86 -9.01
CA ASP A 282 -19.63 8.97 -10.45
C ASP A 282 -19.30 7.60 -11.06
N GLU A 283 -19.59 7.42 -12.35
CA GLU A 283 -19.26 6.20 -13.13
C GLU A 283 -17.78 6.21 -13.53
N ILE A 284 -16.89 6.06 -12.53
CA ILE A 284 -15.43 6.08 -12.73
C ILE A 284 -14.88 4.75 -13.25
N VAL A 285 -13.70 4.84 -13.88
CA VAL A 285 -12.92 3.69 -14.35
C VAL A 285 -11.48 3.75 -13.81
N SER A 286 -10.69 2.72 -14.08
CA SER A 286 -9.35 2.55 -13.49
C SER A 286 -8.38 3.72 -13.73
N SER A 287 -8.50 4.46 -14.83
CA SER A 287 -7.65 5.63 -15.10
C SER A 287 -7.97 6.84 -14.23
N ASP A 288 -9.20 6.95 -13.75
CA ASP A 288 -9.67 8.13 -12.99
C ASP A 288 -9.14 8.13 -11.55
N ILE A 289 -8.71 6.96 -11.07
CA ILE A 289 -8.21 6.81 -9.70
C ILE A 289 -6.69 6.92 -9.57
N ILE A 290 -5.97 7.05 -10.70
CA ILE A 290 -4.51 7.23 -10.67
C ILE A 290 -4.16 8.56 -9.99
N GLY A 291 -3.33 8.49 -8.95
CA GLY A 291 -2.98 9.63 -8.10
C GLY A 291 -3.92 9.87 -6.92
N ALA A 292 -4.94 9.03 -6.73
CA ALA A 292 -5.81 9.10 -5.56
C ALA A 292 -5.03 8.87 -4.26
N THR A 293 -5.38 9.60 -3.21
CA THR A 293 -4.67 9.57 -1.91
C THR A 293 -5.38 8.73 -0.85
N ALA A 294 -6.68 8.48 -1.00
CA ALA A 294 -7.43 7.59 -0.12
C ALA A 294 -7.06 6.14 -0.40
N GLY A 295 -6.85 5.34 0.64
CA GLY A 295 -6.51 3.93 0.51
C GLY A 295 -7.58 3.09 -0.19
N SER A 296 -8.82 3.53 -0.09
CA SER A 296 -10.01 2.91 -0.67
C SER A 296 -10.96 3.98 -1.19
N ILE A 297 -11.55 3.76 -2.36
CA ILE A 297 -12.61 4.63 -2.93
C ILE A 297 -13.83 3.73 -3.13
N PHE A 298 -14.80 3.85 -2.24
CA PHE A 298 -16.04 3.09 -2.31
C PHE A 298 -16.89 3.60 -3.47
N ASP A 299 -17.33 2.68 -4.32
CA ASP A 299 -18.15 2.98 -5.50
C ASP A 299 -19.62 2.71 -5.20
N ALA A 300 -20.36 3.74 -4.85
CA ALA A 300 -21.77 3.64 -4.51
C ALA A 300 -22.66 3.22 -5.69
N THR A 301 -22.20 3.47 -6.93
CA THR A 301 -22.91 3.08 -8.14
C THR A 301 -22.92 1.55 -8.36
N GLN A 302 -21.98 0.84 -7.74
CA GLN A 302 -21.79 -0.62 -7.89
C GLN A 302 -22.34 -1.42 -6.71
N THR A 303 -22.98 -0.77 -5.74
CA THR A 303 -23.63 -1.47 -4.63
C THR A 303 -24.87 -2.21 -5.13
N ALA A 304 -24.96 -3.51 -4.86
CA ALA A 304 -26.12 -4.31 -5.19
C ALA A 304 -26.54 -5.20 -4.02
N VAL A 305 -27.85 -5.32 -3.83
CA VAL A 305 -28.48 -6.19 -2.85
C VAL A 305 -29.50 -7.07 -3.59
N PHE A 306 -29.41 -8.36 -3.41
CA PHE A 306 -30.33 -9.30 -4.03
C PHE A 306 -30.59 -10.52 -3.11
N SER A 307 -31.75 -11.15 -3.28
CA SER A 307 -32.10 -12.36 -2.53
C SER A 307 -32.28 -13.54 -3.47
N ASN A 308 -31.88 -14.73 -3.02
CA ASN A 308 -32.22 -15.97 -3.71
C ASN A 308 -33.72 -16.37 -3.47
N PRO A 309 -34.26 -17.36 -4.18
CA PRO A 309 -35.65 -17.80 -3.98
C PRO A 309 -35.96 -18.25 -2.56
N GLU A 310 -34.97 -18.72 -1.80
CA GLU A 310 -35.10 -19.14 -0.41
C GLU A 310 -35.07 -17.96 0.59
N GLY A 311 -34.99 -16.71 0.09
CA GLY A 311 -35.00 -15.52 0.90
C GLY A 311 -33.62 -15.13 1.52
N GLN A 312 -32.55 -15.84 1.17
CA GLN A 312 -31.22 -15.48 1.63
C GLN A 312 -30.70 -14.26 0.86
N GLN A 313 -30.31 -13.23 1.57
CA GLN A 313 -29.79 -12.00 0.98
C GLN A 313 -28.27 -12.07 0.74
N PHE A 314 -27.86 -11.51 -0.39
CA PHE A 314 -26.47 -11.31 -0.78
C PHE A 314 -26.24 -9.84 -1.11
N VAL A 315 -25.04 -9.39 -0.81
CA VAL A 315 -24.59 -8.02 -1.05
C VAL A 315 -23.35 -8.05 -1.93
N LYS A 316 -23.32 -7.16 -2.92
CA LYS A 316 -22.12 -6.86 -3.70
C LYS A 316 -21.72 -5.41 -3.46
N VAL A 317 -20.42 -5.19 -3.18
CA VAL A 317 -19.83 -3.85 -3.10
C VAL A 317 -18.51 -3.82 -3.84
N VAL A 318 -18.18 -2.66 -4.40
CA VAL A 318 -16.94 -2.43 -5.14
C VAL A 318 -16.19 -1.25 -4.51
N ALA A 319 -14.88 -1.36 -4.43
CA ALA A 319 -14.02 -0.24 -4.07
C ALA A 319 -12.76 -0.22 -4.94
N TRP A 320 -12.38 0.97 -5.37
CA TRP A 320 -11.21 1.24 -6.19
C TRP A 320 -10.01 1.62 -5.35
N TYR A 321 -8.82 1.43 -5.89
CA TYR A 321 -7.56 1.89 -5.30
C TYR A 321 -6.46 2.08 -6.36
N ASP A 322 -5.74 3.17 -6.27
CA ASP A 322 -4.45 3.29 -6.94
C ASP A 322 -3.47 2.36 -6.20
N ASN A 323 -3.12 1.24 -6.83
CA ASN A 323 -2.33 0.20 -6.17
C ASN A 323 -0.88 0.62 -5.87
N GLU A 324 -0.44 1.78 -6.34
CA GLU A 324 0.87 2.37 -6.08
C GLU A 324 0.76 3.60 -5.17
N TYR A 325 0.04 4.66 -5.60
CA TYR A 325 0.03 5.93 -4.89
C TYR A 325 -0.89 5.95 -3.67
N SER A 326 -2.12 5.43 -3.78
CA SER A 326 -3.01 5.37 -2.62
C SER A 326 -2.44 4.48 -1.51
N TYR A 327 -1.82 3.35 -1.92
CA TYR A 327 -1.09 2.51 -0.98
C TYR A 327 0.07 3.27 -0.33
N THR A 328 0.87 4.00 -1.11
CA THR A 328 1.98 4.81 -0.60
C THR A 328 1.50 5.88 0.39
N CYS A 329 0.37 6.52 0.13
CA CYS A 329 -0.24 7.48 1.06
C CYS A 329 -0.61 6.83 2.40
N GLN A 330 -1.25 5.65 2.37
CA GLN A 330 -1.58 4.88 3.58
C GLN A 330 -0.32 4.42 4.33
N TYR A 331 0.66 3.96 3.60
CA TYR A 331 1.96 3.54 4.11
C TYR A 331 2.69 4.67 4.86
N LEU A 332 2.68 5.90 4.32
CA LEU A 332 3.26 7.05 5.00
C LEU A 332 2.41 7.54 6.19
N ARG A 333 1.08 7.45 6.13
CA ARG A 333 0.22 7.71 7.30
C ARG A 333 0.56 6.75 8.45
N LEU A 334 0.73 5.46 8.13
CA LEU A 334 1.17 4.46 9.11
C LEU A 334 2.57 4.75 9.65
N ALA A 335 3.52 5.14 8.78
CA ALA A 335 4.87 5.52 9.18
C ALA A 335 4.86 6.74 10.13
N LYS A 336 4.00 7.72 9.88
CA LYS A 336 3.80 8.87 10.76
C LYS A 336 3.25 8.47 12.13
N GLU A 337 2.25 7.58 12.15
CA GLU A 337 1.69 7.10 13.42
C GLU A 337 2.73 6.30 14.21
N MET A 338 3.52 5.44 13.54
CA MET A 338 4.64 4.75 14.17
C MET A 338 5.66 5.74 14.77
N ALA A 339 6.05 6.75 14.03
CA ALA A 339 6.97 7.78 14.51
C ALA A 339 6.44 8.48 15.77
N LYS A 340 5.15 8.81 15.79
CA LYS A 340 4.47 9.41 16.94
C LYS A 340 4.49 8.48 18.18
N VAL A 341 4.17 7.18 17.97
CA VAL A 341 4.21 6.18 19.05
C VAL A 341 5.62 6.00 19.59
N LEU A 342 6.64 6.02 18.75
CA LEU A 342 8.06 5.95 19.14
C LEU A 342 8.60 7.27 19.72
N GLY A 343 7.83 8.36 19.68
CA GLY A 343 8.25 9.68 20.18
C GLY A 343 9.28 10.39 19.28
N LEU A 344 9.29 10.08 17.98
CA LEU A 344 10.16 10.75 16.99
C LEU A 344 9.61 12.14 16.64
N LYS A 345 10.51 13.08 16.28
CA LYS A 345 10.14 14.50 16.07
C LYS A 345 10.60 15.02 14.72
#